data_8c399a7fecb971cdad46d697b6b3f465
#
_entry.id   8c399a7fecb971cdad46d697b6b3f465
#
_cell.length_a   1.000
_cell.length_b   1.000
_cell.length_c   1.000
_cell.angle_alpha   90.00
_cell.angle_beta   90.00
_cell.angle_gamma   90.00
#
_symmetry.space_group_name_H-M   'P 1'
#
loop_
_entity.id
_entity.type
_entity.pdbx_description
1 polymer ?
#
loop_
_entity_poly.entity_id
_entity_poly.type
_entity_poly.pdbx_seq_one_letter_code
_entity_poly.pdbx_strand_id
1 'polypeptide(L)'
;AEVIGCRDSIMLYLLRKGLEPKMAFDIMEAVRKGKVAKGGFAPGWEEAMREHDVPDWYIESCRKIKYMFPKAHAVAYLMSAIRLMWFKLYHPQAFYAVYFTVRGDDIDYEAAVGGAAVARAHMNEVKRRLKEEKNAKDEDVLVSLQLVNEMLVRGYEFLPIELGKSRGSKYVVEDGKVRLPFCSL
;
A
#
# COMPACT_ATOMS: atom_id res chain seq x y z
N ALA A 1 9.10 22.49 -16.44
CA ALA A 1 9.97 22.15 -15.30
C ALA A 1 9.96 20.63 -15.15
N GLU A 2 11.12 20.00 -15.18
CA GLU A 2 11.22 18.55 -15.00
C GLU A 2 11.19 18.22 -13.51
N VAL A 3 10.06 17.70 -13.04
CA VAL A 3 9.87 17.25 -11.66
C VAL A 3 10.52 15.88 -11.45
N ILE A 4 11.18 15.67 -10.33
CA ILE A 4 11.74 14.36 -9.95
C ILE A 4 10.60 13.46 -9.47
N GLY A 5 10.03 12.67 -10.38
CA GLY A 5 8.89 11.78 -10.09
C GLY A 5 9.28 10.35 -9.70
N CYS A 6 10.44 9.86 -10.15
CA CYS A 6 10.96 8.52 -9.85
C CYS A 6 12.48 8.49 -9.99
N ARG A 7 13.12 7.40 -9.53
CA ARG A 7 14.60 7.29 -9.63
C ARG A 7 15.10 7.39 -11.07
N ASP A 8 14.36 6.83 -12.02
CA ASP A 8 14.74 6.83 -13.43
C ASP A 8 14.77 8.25 -14.01
N SER A 9 13.92 9.15 -13.50
CA SER A 9 13.93 10.56 -13.88
C SER A 9 15.26 11.25 -13.53
N ILE A 10 15.85 10.90 -12.39
CA ILE A 10 17.14 11.47 -11.97
C ILE A 10 18.23 11.03 -12.94
N MET A 11 18.34 9.74 -13.21
CA MET A 11 19.36 9.21 -14.10
C MET A 11 19.24 9.80 -15.51
N LEU A 12 18.04 9.78 -16.10
CA LEU A 12 17.80 10.30 -17.43
C LEU A 12 18.08 11.81 -17.53
N TYR A 13 17.73 12.57 -16.49
CA TYR A 13 17.99 14.00 -16.46
C TYR A 13 19.51 14.28 -16.46
N LEU A 14 20.26 13.61 -15.59
CA LEU A 14 21.71 13.77 -15.50
C LEU A 14 22.43 13.34 -16.79
N LEU A 15 21.99 12.23 -17.40
CA LEU A 15 22.50 11.80 -18.70
C LEU A 15 22.24 12.82 -19.82
N ARG A 16 21.04 13.42 -19.86
CA ARG A 16 20.71 14.49 -20.84
C ARG A 16 21.52 15.74 -20.62
N LYS A 17 21.95 16.00 -19.41
CA LYS A 17 22.84 17.09 -19.05
C LYS A 17 24.32 16.79 -19.42
N GLY A 18 24.62 15.57 -19.84
CA GLY A 18 25.93 15.15 -20.28
C GLY A 18 26.86 14.60 -19.21
N LEU A 19 26.34 14.32 -18.00
CA LEU A 19 27.13 13.65 -16.96
C LEU A 19 27.56 12.25 -17.42
N GLU A 20 28.73 11.85 -16.96
CA GLU A 20 29.26 10.50 -17.21
C GLU A 20 28.25 9.46 -16.69
N PRO A 21 27.92 8.40 -17.49
CA PRO A 21 26.86 7.44 -17.17
C PRO A 21 26.98 6.76 -15.82
N LYS A 22 28.20 6.40 -15.41
CA LYS A 22 28.44 5.76 -14.12
C LYS A 22 28.19 6.74 -12.97
N MET A 23 28.65 7.97 -13.10
CA MET A 23 28.41 9.02 -12.10
C MET A 23 26.91 9.33 -11.99
N ALA A 24 26.19 9.46 -13.09
CA ALA A 24 24.74 9.67 -13.11
C ALA A 24 24.00 8.53 -12.41
N PHE A 25 24.43 7.28 -12.61
CA PHE A 25 23.88 6.11 -11.92
C PHE A 25 24.18 6.14 -10.41
N ASP A 26 25.42 6.44 -10.02
CA ASP A 26 25.83 6.46 -8.62
C ASP A 26 25.11 7.57 -7.84
N ILE A 27 24.95 8.75 -8.43
CA ILE A 27 24.15 9.85 -7.88
C ILE A 27 22.69 9.41 -7.70
N MET A 28 22.07 8.85 -8.73
CA MET A 28 20.69 8.36 -8.67
C MET A 28 20.52 7.31 -7.57
N GLU A 29 21.43 6.35 -7.43
CA GLU A 29 21.37 5.32 -6.41
C GLU A 29 21.54 5.89 -4.98
N ALA A 30 22.42 6.88 -4.79
CA ALA A 30 22.59 7.54 -3.51
C ALA A 30 21.35 8.37 -3.12
N VAL A 31 20.77 9.10 -4.06
CA VAL A 31 19.56 9.90 -3.86
C VAL A 31 18.37 8.98 -3.51
N ARG A 32 18.11 7.95 -4.34
CA ARG A 32 16.95 7.09 -4.12
C ARG A 32 16.97 6.33 -2.79
N LYS A 33 18.15 6.03 -2.26
CA LYS A 33 18.33 5.35 -0.96
C LYS A 33 18.35 6.32 0.22
N GLY A 34 18.20 7.62 -0.03
CA GLY A 34 18.24 8.66 0.98
C GLY A 34 19.63 8.90 1.60
N LYS A 35 20.69 8.40 0.97
CA LYS A 35 22.07 8.64 1.44
C LYS A 35 22.44 10.12 1.36
N VAL A 36 22.04 10.76 0.26
CA VAL A 36 22.27 12.20 0.06
C VAL A 36 21.51 13.03 1.10
N ALA A 37 20.28 12.65 1.44
CA ALA A 37 19.49 13.34 2.46
C ALA A 37 20.10 13.26 3.87
N LYS A 38 20.88 12.20 4.15
CA LYS A 38 21.50 11.96 5.46
C LYS A 38 22.93 12.50 5.55
N GLY A 39 23.71 12.34 4.48
CA GLY A 39 25.15 12.60 4.52
C GLY A 39 25.66 13.55 3.41
N GLY A 40 24.77 14.09 2.57
CA GLY A 40 25.17 14.92 1.41
C GLY A 40 25.63 14.09 0.21
N PHE A 41 26.03 14.79 -0.83
CA PHE A 41 26.63 14.18 -2.01
C PHE A 41 28.08 13.77 -1.76
N ALA A 42 28.57 12.78 -2.49
CA ALA A 42 29.99 12.45 -2.47
C ALA A 42 30.83 13.60 -3.06
N PRO A 43 32.11 13.70 -2.66
CA PRO A 43 33.00 14.75 -3.18
C PRO A 43 33.03 14.78 -4.72
N GLY A 44 32.95 15.96 -5.29
CA GLY A 44 32.99 16.20 -6.74
C GLY A 44 31.66 16.02 -7.48
N TRP A 45 30.60 15.45 -6.86
CA TRP A 45 29.34 15.23 -7.54
C TRP A 45 28.53 16.50 -7.77
N GLU A 46 28.52 17.41 -6.81
CA GLU A 46 27.80 18.68 -6.96
C GLU A 46 28.48 19.60 -7.97
N GLU A 47 29.83 19.66 -7.92
CA GLU A 47 30.63 20.39 -8.87
C GLU A 47 30.38 19.90 -10.30
N ALA A 48 30.45 18.58 -10.52
CA ALA A 48 30.16 17.98 -11.84
C ALA A 48 28.72 18.26 -12.30
N MET A 49 27.72 18.22 -11.41
CA MET A 49 26.35 18.59 -11.75
C MET A 49 26.25 20.05 -12.19
N ARG A 50 26.92 21.00 -11.49
CA ARG A 50 26.92 22.43 -11.83
C ARG A 50 27.66 22.70 -13.13
N GLU A 51 28.79 22.05 -13.38
CA GLU A 51 29.56 22.13 -14.63
C GLU A 51 28.74 21.71 -15.86
N HIS A 52 27.75 20.83 -15.64
CA HIS A 52 26.81 20.37 -16.67
C HIS A 52 25.43 21.09 -16.62
N ASP A 53 25.40 22.32 -16.12
CA ASP A 53 24.17 23.13 -16.04
C ASP A 53 22.99 22.49 -15.34
N VAL A 54 23.22 21.63 -14.31
CA VAL A 54 22.17 21.17 -13.40
C VAL A 54 21.87 22.30 -12.42
N PRO A 55 20.62 22.81 -12.39
CA PRO A 55 20.29 23.95 -11.56
C PRO A 55 20.27 23.60 -10.07
N ASP A 56 20.62 24.54 -9.22
CA ASP A 56 20.69 24.36 -7.77
C ASP A 56 19.37 23.86 -7.16
N TRP A 57 18.22 24.32 -7.67
CA TRP A 57 16.92 23.81 -7.19
C TRP A 57 16.75 22.30 -7.39
N TYR A 58 17.36 21.73 -8.46
CA TYR A 58 17.32 20.29 -8.71
C TYR A 58 18.22 19.54 -7.73
N ILE A 59 19.43 20.05 -7.50
CA ILE A 59 20.38 19.52 -6.51
C ILE A 59 19.73 19.52 -5.10
N GLU A 60 19.12 20.65 -4.71
CA GLU A 60 18.40 20.76 -3.45
C GLU A 60 17.18 19.85 -3.34
N SER A 61 16.49 19.59 -4.45
CA SER A 61 15.40 18.62 -4.49
C SER A 61 15.90 17.19 -4.24
N CYS A 62 17.06 16.83 -4.79
CA CYS A 62 17.70 15.53 -4.53
C CYS A 62 18.07 15.35 -3.05
N ARG A 63 18.46 16.42 -2.32
CA ARG A 63 18.79 16.39 -0.89
C ARG A 63 17.58 16.10 0.00
N LYS A 64 16.36 16.38 -0.45
CA LYS A 64 15.11 16.16 0.31
C LYS A 64 14.57 14.74 0.16
N ILE A 65 15.05 13.97 -0.80
CA ILE A 65 14.54 12.64 -1.11
C ILE A 65 15.08 11.63 -0.09
N LYS A 66 14.19 11.05 0.69
CA LYS A 66 14.51 10.01 1.68
C LYS A 66 14.49 8.61 1.08
N TYR A 67 13.57 8.36 0.16
CA TYR A 67 13.46 7.11 -0.61
C TYR A 67 12.68 7.33 -1.90
N MET A 68 13.04 6.62 -2.96
CA MET A 68 12.37 6.72 -4.25
C MET A 68 12.36 5.39 -4.99
N PHE A 69 11.19 5.03 -5.53
CA PHE A 69 10.99 3.80 -6.28
C PHE A 69 11.30 3.95 -7.77
N PRO A 70 11.62 2.82 -8.45
CA PRO A 70 11.68 2.78 -9.91
C PRO A 70 10.31 3.03 -10.54
N LYS A 71 10.28 3.61 -11.72
CA LYS A 71 9.05 3.79 -12.50
C LYS A 71 8.36 2.46 -12.80
N ALA A 72 9.12 1.46 -13.24
CA ALA A 72 8.61 0.12 -13.54
C ALA A 72 7.93 -0.55 -12.32
N HIS A 73 8.50 -0.38 -11.12
CA HIS A 73 7.90 -0.87 -9.88
C HIS A 73 6.54 -0.21 -9.60
N ALA A 74 6.48 1.13 -9.69
CA ALA A 74 5.23 1.85 -9.49
C ALA A 74 4.16 1.44 -10.51
N VAL A 75 4.52 1.29 -11.79
CA VAL A 75 3.61 0.83 -12.85
C VAL A 75 3.10 -0.58 -12.59
N ALA A 76 3.96 -1.53 -12.20
CA ALA A 76 3.57 -2.91 -11.92
C ALA A 76 2.56 -3.00 -10.78
N TYR A 77 2.81 -2.28 -9.67
CA TYR A 77 1.87 -2.23 -8.54
C TYR A 77 0.55 -1.55 -8.91
N LEU A 78 0.60 -0.44 -9.65
CA LEU A 78 -0.60 0.25 -10.09
C LEU A 78 -1.46 -0.63 -11.02
N MET A 79 -0.84 -1.35 -11.96
CA MET A 79 -1.57 -2.30 -12.82
C MET A 79 -2.26 -3.40 -12.01
N SER A 80 -1.58 -3.96 -11.00
CA SER A 80 -2.16 -4.96 -10.11
C SER A 80 -3.32 -4.38 -9.29
N ALA A 81 -3.14 -3.18 -8.74
CA ALA A 81 -4.18 -2.48 -8.00
C ALA A 81 -5.43 -2.21 -8.84
N ILE A 82 -5.26 -1.74 -10.10
CA ILE A 82 -6.37 -1.49 -11.02
C ILE A 82 -7.12 -2.80 -11.35
N ARG A 83 -6.41 -3.91 -11.56
CA ARG A 83 -7.03 -5.22 -11.79
C ARG A 83 -7.86 -5.68 -10.60
N LEU A 84 -7.32 -5.56 -9.38
CA LEU A 84 -8.07 -5.89 -8.15
C LEU A 84 -9.28 -4.97 -7.96
N MET A 85 -9.14 -3.67 -8.26
CA MET A 85 -10.23 -2.70 -8.19
C MET A 85 -11.34 -3.04 -9.18
N TRP A 86 -11.02 -3.53 -10.37
CA TRP A 86 -12.01 -4.00 -11.34
C TRP A 86 -12.86 -5.14 -10.75
N PHE A 87 -12.24 -6.16 -10.11
CA PHE A 87 -12.99 -7.22 -9.43
C PHE A 87 -13.84 -6.66 -8.28
N LYS A 88 -13.31 -5.72 -7.49
CA LYS A 88 -14.05 -5.08 -6.40
C LYS A 88 -15.30 -4.34 -6.87
N LEU A 89 -15.29 -3.80 -8.08
CA LEU A 89 -16.43 -3.08 -8.67
C LEU A 89 -17.43 -4.02 -9.30
N TYR A 90 -16.97 -4.97 -10.11
CA TYR A 90 -17.86 -5.79 -10.97
C TYR A 90 -18.17 -7.17 -10.39
N HIS A 91 -17.35 -7.69 -9.48
CA HIS A 91 -17.51 -8.97 -8.79
C HIS A 91 -17.22 -8.86 -7.29
N PRO A 92 -17.93 -7.96 -6.57
CA PRO A 92 -17.57 -7.60 -5.20
C PRO A 92 -17.60 -8.78 -4.23
N GLN A 93 -18.58 -9.69 -4.32
CA GLN A 93 -18.62 -10.85 -3.41
C GLN A 93 -17.40 -11.75 -3.59
N ALA A 94 -17.00 -12.00 -4.83
CA ALA A 94 -15.80 -12.77 -5.13
C ALA A 94 -14.53 -12.04 -4.62
N PHE A 95 -14.46 -10.72 -4.81
CA PHE A 95 -13.35 -9.92 -4.29
C PHE A 95 -13.23 -10.04 -2.77
N TYR A 96 -14.34 -9.85 -2.02
CA TYR A 96 -14.32 -9.94 -0.56
C TYR A 96 -14.02 -11.34 -0.07
N ALA A 97 -14.60 -12.38 -0.69
CA ALA A 97 -14.33 -13.76 -0.33
C ALA A 97 -12.85 -14.13 -0.51
N VAL A 98 -12.23 -13.71 -1.61
CA VAL A 98 -10.80 -13.94 -1.86
C VAL A 98 -9.93 -13.10 -0.92
N TYR A 99 -10.26 -11.82 -0.72
CA TYR A 99 -9.50 -10.94 0.17
C TYR A 99 -9.44 -11.52 1.58
N PHE A 100 -10.59 -11.84 2.17
CA PHE A 100 -10.64 -12.40 3.52
C PHE A 100 -10.07 -13.82 3.60
N THR A 101 -10.09 -14.61 2.52
CA THR A 101 -9.39 -15.91 2.48
C THR A 101 -7.87 -15.74 2.61
N VAL A 102 -7.31 -14.66 2.05
CA VAL A 102 -5.85 -14.43 2.01
C VAL A 102 -5.37 -13.57 3.18
N ARG A 103 -6.25 -12.70 3.72
CA ARG A 103 -5.93 -11.66 4.70
C ARG A 103 -6.90 -11.60 5.88
N GLY A 104 -7.70 -12.64 6.08
CA GLY A 104 -8.76 -12.66 7.10
C GLY A 104 -8.37 -13.26 8.44
N ASP A 105 -7.06 -13.42 8.73
CA ASP A 105 -6.60 -13.99 10.00
C ASP A 105 -7.01 -13.16 11.23
N ASP A 106 -7.22 -11.86 11.05
CA ASP A 106 -7.62 -10.90 12.08
C ASP A 106 -9.06 -10.40 11.88
N ILE A 107 -9.95 -11.21 11.28
CA ILE A 107 -11.36 -10.81 11.14
C ILE A 107 -12.08 -10.86 12.50
N ASP A 108 -12.83 -9.81 12.79
CA ASP A 108 -13.72 -9.76 13.92
C ASP A 108 -15.06 -10.41 13.54
N TYR A 109 -15.29 -11.63 14.03
CA TYR A 109 -16.49 -12.41 13.73
C TYR A 109 -17.78 -11.69 14.14
N GLU A 110 -17.82 -11.10 15.35
CA GLU A 110 -19.00 -10.39 15.83
C GLU A 110 -19.32 -9.17 14.98
N ALA A 111 -18.29 -8.44 14.58
CA ALA A 111 -18.45 -7.29 13.67
C ALA A 111 -18.95 -7.72 12.28
N ALA A 112 -18.47 -8.86 11.77
CA ALA A 112 -18.86 -9.36 10.45
C ALA A 112 -20.35 -9.78 10.41
N VAL A 113 -20.82 -10.52 11.42
CA VAL A 113 -22.23 -11.00 11.48
C VAL A 113 -23.18 -9.98 12.10
N GLY A 114 -22.70 -9.10 12.97
CA GLY A 114 -23.50 -8.10 13.68
C GLY A 114 -23.90 -6.87 12.85
N GLY A 115 -23.31 -6.72 11.66
CA GLY A 115 -23.67 -5.64 10.74
C GLY A 115 -22.86 -4.36 10.94
N ALA A 116 -23.11 -3.38 10.07
CA ALA A 116 -22.27 -2.17 9.95
C ALA A 116 -22.21 -1.30 11.23
N ALA A 117 -23.24 -1.35 12.09
CA ALA A 117 -23.23 -0.60 13.35
C ALA A 117 -22.24 -1.21 14.34
N VAL A 118 -22.24 -2.55 14.47
CA VAL A 118 -21.30 -3.29 15.33
C VAL A 118 -19.88 -3.12 14.81
N ALA A 119 -19.66 -3.30 13.51
CA ALA A 119 -18.34 -3.11 12.88
C ALA A 119 -17.78 -1.69 13.17
N ARG A 120 -18.60 -0.66 13.10
CA ARG A 120 -18.18 0.72 13.42
C ARG A 120 -17.87 0.92 14.91
N ALA A 121 -18.63 0.29 15.80
CA ALA A 121 -18.36 0.35 17.24
C ALA A 121 -17.00 -0.27 17.57
N HIS A 122 -16.74 -1.49 17.07
CA HIS A 122 -15.46 -2.17 17.24
C HIS A 122 -14.29 -1.38 16.61
N MET A 123 -14.51 -0.83 15.42
CA MET A 123 -13.51 0.03 14.74
C MET A 123 -13.13 1.26 15.58
N ASN A 124 -14.10 1.89 16.25
CA ASN A 124 -13.85 3.05 17.10
C ASN A 124 -13.10 2.66 18.37
N GLU A 125 -13.40 1.51 18.94
CA GLU A 125 -12.70 0.98 20.10
C GLU A 125 -11.23 0.65 19.77
N VAL A 126 -10.96 -0.03 18.64
CA VAL A 126 -9.59 -0.30 18.20
C VAL A 126 -8.82 0.99 17.94
N LYS A 127 -9.46 1.99 17.30
CA LYS A 127 -8.85 3.32 17.10
C LYS A 127 -8.52 4.03 18.42
N ARG A 128 -9.33 3.85 19.46
CA ARG A 128 -9.07 4.40 20.78
C ARG A 128 -7.83 3.75 21.40
N ARG A 129 -7.76 2.39 21.39
CA ARG A 129 -6.58 1.66 21.89
C ARG A 129 -5.30 2.04 21.17
N LEU A 130 -5.32 2.19 19.84
CA LEU A 130 -4.16 2.60 19.06
C LEU A 130 -3.66 4.03 19.34
N LYS A 131 -4.52 4.91 19.92
CA LYS A 131 -4.08 6.24 20.39
C LYS A 131 -3.35 6.16 21.73
N GLU A 132 -3.72 5.20 22.57
CA GLU A 132 -3.13 4.98 23.88
C GLU A 132 -1.80 4.22 23.74
N GLU A 133 -1.79 3.15 22.94
CA GLU A 133 -0.62 2.33 22.69
C GLU A 133 -0.60 1.82 21.25
N LYS A 134 0.56 1.97 20.59
CA LYS A 134 0.75 1.41 19.24
C LYS A 134 0.99 -0.10 19.31
N ASN A 135 0.10 -0.86 18.70
CA ASN A 135 0.15 -2.30 18.62
C ASN A 135 -0.07 -2.75 17.18
N ALA A 136 0.88 -3.51 16.61
CA ALA A 136 0.80 -3.99 15.24
C ALA A 136 -0.43 -4.88 14.99
N LYS A 137 -0.83 -5.70 15.97
CA LYS A 137 -2.03 -6.53 15.86
C LYS A 137 -3.30 -5.68 15.75
N ASP A 138 -3.43 -4.64 16.56
CA ASP A 138 -4.57 -3.71 16.49
C ASP A 138 -4.59 -2.92 15.17
N GLU A 139 -3.42 -2.63 14.56
CA GLU A 139 -3.36 -2.03 13.23
C GLU A 139 -3.93 -2.99 12.17
N ASP A 140 -3.59 -4.28 12.20
CA ASP A 140 -4.11 -5.29 11.28
C ASP A 140 -5.62 -5.53 11.49
N VAL A 141 -6.08 -5.65 12.74
CA VAL A 141 -7.51 -5.72 13.09
C VAL A 141 -8.28 -4.50 12.57
N LEU A 142 -7.72 -3.30 12.70
CA LEU A 142 -8.35 -2.09 12.19
C LEU A 142 -8.53 -2.11 10.67
N VAL A 143 -7.53 -2.58 9.92
CA VAL A 143 -7.60 -2.73 8.46
C VAL A 143 -8.70 -3.73 8.08
N SER A 144 -8.78 -4.87 8.78
CA SER A 144 -9.82 -5.88 8.58
C SER A 144 -11.22 -5.30 8.85
N LEU A 145 -11.42 -4.63 9.99
CA LEU A 145 -12.69 -3.98 10.34
C LEU A 145 -13.11 -2.89 9.36
N GLN A 146 -12.18 -2.13 8.82
CA GLN A 146 -12.47 -1.12 7.78
C GLN A 146 -13.06 -1.77 6.53
N LEU A 147 -12.52 -2.91 6.11
CA LEU A 147 -13.02 -3.63 4.94
C LEU A 147 -14.35 -4.35 5.21
N VAL A 148 -14.52 -4.93 6.41
CA VAL A 148 -15.81 -5.47 6.86
C VAL A 148 -16.88 -4.38 6.82
N ASN A 149 -16.63 -3.23 7.42
CA ASN A 149 -17.58 -2.12 7.41
C ASN A 149 -17.85 -1.61 5.98
N GLU A 150 -16.85 -1.51 5.13
CA GLU A 150 -17.04 -1.12 3.72
C GLU A 150 -17.98 -2.11 3.01
N MET A 151 -17.74 -3.41 3.13
CA MET A 151 -18.55 -4.46 2.54
C MET A 151 -20.01 -4.35 2.99
N LEU A 152 -20.24 -4.23 4.29
CA LEU A 152 -21.58 -4.13 4.88
C LEU A 152 -22.31 -2.83 4.46
N VAL A 153 -21.62 -1.69 4.42
CA VAL A 153 -22.20 -0.41 3.98
C VAL A 153 -22.56 -0.42 2.50
N ARG A 154 -21.84 -1.18 1.69
CA ARG A 154 -22.17 -1.40 0.27
C ARG A 154 -23.35 -2.37 0.06
N GLY A 155 -23.96 -2.90 1.13
CA GLY A 155 -25.09 -3.80 1.08
C GLY A 155 -24.75 -5.26 0.86
N TYR A 156 -23.48 -5.66 1.01
CA TYR A 156 -23.07 -7.06 1.00
C TYR A 156 -23.04 -7.59 2.43
N GLU A 157 -23.38 -8.87 2.61
CA GLU A 157 -23.56 -9.48 3.92
C GLU A 157 -22.62 -10.68 4.11
N PHE A 158 -22.25 -10.92 5.36
CA PHE A 158 -21.65 -12.19 5.76
C PHE A 158 -22.73 -13.18 6.20
N LEU A 159 -22.51 -14.46 5.89
CA LEU A 159 -23.25 -15.58 6.47
C LEU A 159 -22.44 -16.15 7.65
N PRO A 160 -23.11 -16.47 8.77
CA PRO A 160 -22.45 -17.05 9.93
C PRO A 160 -21.86 -18.42 9.61
N ILE A 161 -21.04 -18.93 10.52
CA ILE A 161 -20.51 -20.29 10.43
C ILE A 161 -21.64 -21.29 10.59
N GLU A 162 -21.66 -22.29 9.70
CA GLU A 162 -22.66 -23.36 9.68
C GLU A 162 -21.99 -24.71 9.35
N LEU A 163 -22.25 -25.72 10.17
CA LEU A 163 -21.77 -27.09 9.96
C LEU A 163 -22.31 -27.63 8.62
N GLY A 164 -21.44 -28.26 7.86
CA GLY A 164 -21.78 -28.81 6.54
C GLY A 164 -21.72 -27.79 5.38
N LYS A 165 -21.69 -26.47 5.66
CA LYS A 165 -21.58 -25.43 4.64
C LYS A 165 -20.28 -24.64 4.73
N SER A 166 -19.87 -24.23 5.92
CA SER A 166 -18.62 -23.49 6.12
C SER A 166 -17.39 -24.34 5.83
N ARG A 167 -16.39 -23.75 5.19
CA ARG A 167 -15.08 -24.37 4.96
C ARG A 167 -14.16 -24.13 6.15
N GLY A 168 -13.05 -24.88 6.23
CA GLY A 168 -12.06 -24.72 7.30
C GLY A 168 -11.45 -23.32 7.34
N SER A 169 -10.93 -22.86 6.19
CA SER A 169 -10.18 -21.58 6.07
C SER A 169 -10.55 -20.71 4.88
N LYS A 170 -11.53 -21.11 4.06
CA LYS A 170 -11.89 -20.36 2.85
C LYS A 170 -13.27 -19.72 2.98
N TYR A 171 -13.34 -18.44 2.72
CA TYR A 171 -14.61 -17.73 2.55
C TYR A 171 -15.26 -18.16 1.23
N VAL A 172 -16.56 -18.38 1.22
CA VAL A 172 -17.31 -18.89 0.05
C VAL A 172 -18.47 -17.98 -0.25
N VAL A 173 -18.72 -17.71 -1.52
CA VAL A 173 -19.91 -16.98 -1.95
C VAL A 173 -21.08 -17.97 -2.04
N GLU A 174 -22.15 -17.69 -1.31
CA GLU A 174 -23.39 -18.46 -1.27
C GLU A 174 -24.58 -17.47 -1.36
N ASP A 175 -25.41 -17.61 -2.38
CA ASP A 175 -26.60 -16.77 -2.61
C ASP A 175 -26.32 -15.24 -2.57
N GLY A 176 -25.17 -14.83 -3.15
CA GLY A 176 -24.75 -13.42 -3.18
C GLY A 176 -24.15 -12.88 -1.89
N LYS A 177 -24.01 -13.70 -0.86
CA LYS A 177 -23.41 -13.38 0.45
C LYS A 177 -22.09 -14.12 0.63
N VAL A 178 -21.30 -13.71 1.62
CA VAL A 178 -19.98 -14.31 1.91
C VAL A 178 -20.06 -15.12 3.19
N ARG A 179 -19.94 -16.44 3.09
CA ARG A 179 -19.95 -17.34 4.25
C ARG A 179 -18.59 -17.36 4.94
N LEU A 180 -18.62 -17.17 6.25
CA LEU A 180 -17.45 -17.23 7.13
C LEU A 180 -16.94 -18.68 7.28
N PRO A 181 -15.60 -18.88 7.24
CA PRO A 181 -14.98 -20.18 7.52
C PRO A 181 -14.83 -20.44 9.03
N PHE A 182 -14.52 -21.68 9.40
CA PHE A 182 -14.29 -22.04 10.81
C PHE A 182 -13.10 -21.32 11.45
N CYS A 183 -12.05 -20.97 10.70
CA CYS A 183 -10.92 -20.22 11.24
C CYS A 183 -11.22 -18.76 11.62
N SER A 184 -12.46 -18.29 11.38
CA SER A 184 -12.89 -16.93 11.79
C SER A 184 -13.39 -16.86 13.25
N LEU A 185 -13.39 -17.96 13.98
CA LEU A 185 -13.78 -18.03 15.40
C LEU A 185 -12.66 -17.60 16.34
#